data_56a1466f5f6547ca1a296b0f59c08682
#
_entry.id   56a1466f5f6547ca1a296b0f59c08682
#
_cell.length_a   1.000
_cell.length_b   1.000
_cell.length_c   1.000
_cell.angle_alpha   90.00
_cell.angle_beta   90.00
_cell.angle_gamma   90.00
#
_symmetry.space_group_name_H-M   'P 1'
#
loop_
_entity.id
_entity.type
_entity.pdbx_description
1 polymer ?
#
loop_
_entity_poly.entity_id
_entity_poly.type
_entity_poly.pdbx_seq_one_letter_code
_entity_poly.pdbx_strand_id
1 'polypeptide(L)'
;MKTLKYLLVTMLLLGVCSLTHSQKLSLGIFPEPQEVTISSQTYAPSHGYTLRGINNPDADAVKLLKEALPFAKSGKSLPLEIKKLKDKTPEMQRSGAYTLTITKKGITIGIVDDNSLFYAAQTLKQLAKYDEGKKILPLCSIKDYPDVLFRGTVEGFYGQPWSHADRIEQIHFYGRIKLNTYIYGPKDD
;
A
#
# COMPACT_ATOMS: atom_id res chain seq x y z
N MET A 1 -1.61 48.21 38.05
CA MET A 1 -2.38 47.94 36.82
C MET A 1 -1.52 47.56 35.61
N LYS A 2 -0.34 48.07 35.38
CA LYS A 2 0.52 47.72 34.22
C LYS A 2 1.08 46.29 34.32
N THR A 3 1.49 45.82 35.48
CA THR A 3 2.03 44.44 35.71
C THR A 3 1.02 43.34 35.48
N LEU A 4 -0.30 43.59 35.77
CA LEU A 4 -1.36 42.61 35.58
C LEU A 4 -1.69 42.39 34.07
N LYS A 5 -1.52 43.45 33.26
CA LYS A 5 -1.70 43.35 31.78
C LYS A 5 -0.63 42.51 31.13
N TYR A 6 0.61 42.59 31.58
CA TYR A 6 1.71 41.75 31.03
C TYR A 6 1.59 40.28 31.44
N LEU A 7 1.07 40.01 32.65
CA LEU A 7 0.81 38.64 33.10
C LEU A 7 -0.29 37.94 32.28
N LEU A 8 -1.35 38.68 31.91
CA LEU A 8 -2.42 38.20 31.04
C LEU A 8 -1.96 37.95 29.60
N VAL A 9 -1.09 38.79 29.07
CA VAL A 9 -0.54 38.64 27.70
C VAL A 9 0.44 37.45 27.62
N THR A 10 1.26 37.25 28.63
CA THR A 10 2.16 36.07 28.70
C THR A 10 1.38 34.78 28.88
N MET A 11 0.29 34.76 29.62
CA MET A 11 -0.56 33.58 29.78
C MET A 11 -1.35 33.27 28.50
N LEU A 12 -1.71 34.25 27.70
CA LEU A 12 -2.36 34.09 26.39
C LEU A 12 -1.38 33.54 25.33
N LEU A 13 -0.11 33.91 25.39
CA LEU A 13 0.95 33.43 24.49
C LEU A 13 1.41 31.99 24.79
N LEU A 14 1.30 31.54 26.03
CA LEU A 14 1.61 30.16 26.43
C LEU A 14 0.46 29.18 26.10
N GLY A 15 -0.77 29.65 25.90
CA GLY A 15 -1.92 28.83 25.60
C GLY A 15 -2.06 28.42 24.11
N VAL A 16 -1.22 28.93 23.21
CA VAL A 16 -1.31 28.66 21.76
C VAL A 16 -0.30 27.60 21.28
N CYS A 17 0.48 27.03 22.19
CA CYS A 17 1.19 25.81 21.85
C CYS A 17 0.24 24.61 21.95
N SER A 18 -0.86 24.64 21.17
CA SER A 18 -1.65 23.46 20.89
C SER A 18 -0.72 22.48 20.18
N LEU A 19 -0.32 21.45 20.91
CA LEU A 19 0.23 20.23 20.33
C LEU A 19 -0.77 19.74 19.29
N THR A 20 -0.62 20.17 18.05
CA THR A 20 -1.23 19.48 16.93
C THR A 20 -0.57 18.10 16.87
N HIS A 21 -1.05 17.22 17.71
CA HIS A 21 -0.87 15.80 17.52
C HIS A 21 -1.60 15.52 16.20
N SER A 22 -0.86 15.56 15.10
CA SER A 22 -1.33 15.00 13.86
C SER A 22 -1.56 13.52 14.17
N GLN A 23 -2.81 13.13 14.43
CA GLN A 23 -3.18 11.73 14.43
C GLN A 23 -2.86 11.24 13.02
N LYS A 24 -1.75 10.50 12.91
CA LYS A 24 -1.38 9.81 11.68
C LYS A 24 -2.54 8.86 11.39
N LEU A 25 -3.35 9.21 10.39
CA LEU A 25 -4.51 8.44 10.01
C LEU A 25 -3.97 7.08 9.52
N SER A 26 -4.12 6.05 10.34
CA SER A 26 -3.71 4.69 9.95
C SER A 26 -4.60 4.22 8.81
N LEU A 27 -4.02 4.00 7.63
CA LEU A 27 -4.73 3.45 6.47
C LEU A 27 -5.11 1.99 6.65
N GLY A 28 -4.61 1.32 7.70
CA GLY A 28 -4.75 -0.11 7.88
C GLY A 28 -3.98 -0.91 6.82
N ILE A 29 -2.93 -0.31 6.25
CA ILE A 29 -2.01 -0.97 5.33
C ILE A 29 -0.85 -1.54 6.14
N PHE A 30 -0.51 -2.79 5.88
CA PHE A 30 0.64 -3.44 6.49
C PHE A 30 1.47 -4.21 5.44
N PRO A 31 2.80 -4.00 5.38
CA PRO A 31 3.59 -2.96 6.07
C PRO A 31 3.15 -1.55 5.70
N GLU A 32 3.38 -0.59 6.62
CA GLU A 32 3.09 0.80 6.34
C GLU A 32 4.02 1.32 5.23
N PRO A 33 3.49 1.98 4.19
CA PRO A 33 4.33 2.55 3.13
C PRO A 33 5.23 3.68 3.64
N GLN A 34 6.34 3.91 2.96
CA GLN A 34 7.33 4.93 3.32
C GLN A 34 6.75 6.34 3.33
N GLU A 35 5.98 6.69 2.30
CA GLU A 35 5.35 8.00 2.20
C GLU A 35 3.88 7.85 1.81
N VAL A 36 3.00 8.51 2.55
CA VAL A 36 1.56 8.50 2.29
C VAL A 36 0.99 9.90 2.43
N THR A 37 0.28 10.34 1.39
CA THR A 37 -0.61 11.50 1.45
C THR A 37 -2.04 11.01 1.21
N ILE A 38 -2.92 11.22 2.18
CA ILE A 38 -4.32 10.78 2.11
C ILE A 38 -5.28 11.95 2.20
N SER A 39 -6.34 11.90 1.40
CA SER A 39 -7.49 12.80 1.53
C SER A 39 -8.53 12.16 2.46
N SER A 40 -9.29 12.98 3.17
CA SER A 40 -10.46 12.54 3.92
C SER A 40 -11.60 12.01 3.02
N GLN A 41 -11.47 12.20 1.70
CA GLN A 41 -12.47 11.76 0.72
C GLN A 41 -12.23 10.33 0.29
N THR A 42 -13.32 9.57 0.17
CA THR A 42 -13.37 8.27 -0.48
C THR A 42 -14.08 8.37 -1.82
N TYR A 43 -13.87 7.39 -2.68
CA TYR A 43 -14.48 7.31 -4.00
C TYR A 43 -14.95 5.89 -4.29
N ALA A 44 -16.23 5.76 -4.66
CA ALA A 44 -16.79 4.52 -5.18
C ALA A 44 -16.95 4.69 -6.70
N PRO A 45 -16.19 3.98 -7.55
CA PRO A 45 -16.34 4.10 -8.99
C PRO A 45 -17.68 3.55 -9.44
N SER A 46 -18.45 4.37 -10.15
CA SER A 46 -19.73 3.94 -10.77
C SER A 46 -19.50 3.03 -11.98
N HIS A 47 -18.31 3.10 -12.57
CA HIS A 47 -17.86 2.28 -13.69
C HIS A 47 -16.58 1.55 -13.26
N GLY A 48 -16.38 0.34 -13.74
CA GLY A 48 -15.17 -0.41 -13.45
C GLY A 48 -13.92 0.21 -14.07
N TYR A 49 -12.77 -0.40 -13.76
CA TYR A 49 -11.47 0.01 -14.28
C TYR A 49 -11.09 -0.77 -15.53
N THR A 50 -10.28 -0.16 -16.39
CA THR A 50 -9.62 -0.81 -17.53
C THR A 50 -8.12 -0.66 -17.39
N LEU A 51 -7.39 -1.78 -17.44
CA LEU A 51 -5.93 -1.80 -17.37
C LEU A 51 -5.32 -1.20 -18.63
N ARG A 52 -4.31 -0.35 -18.46
CA ARG A 52 -3.59 0.34 -19.55
C ARG A 52 -2.10 0.47 -19.24
N GLY A 53 -1.30 0.73 -20.26
CA GLY A 53 0.07 1.25 -20.16
C GLY A 53 1.18 0.22 -20.05
N ILE A 54 0.90 -1.07 -19.88
CA ILE A 54 1.91 -2.13 -19.89
C ILE A 54 1.47 -3.28 -20.78
N ASN A 55 2.41 -3.80 -21.56
CA ASN A 55 2.21 -5.01 -22.35
C ASN A 55 2.60 -6.21 -21.50
N ASN A 56 1.73 -7.24 -21.49
CA ASN A 56 1.97 -8.51 -20.80
C ASN A 56 2.37 -8.34 -19.31
N PRO A 57 1.49 -7.74 -18.47
CA PRO A 57 1.76 -7.58 -17.05
C PRO A 57 1.78 -8.95 -16.35
N ASP A 58 2.48 -9.03 -15.21
CA ASP A 58 2.49 -10.21 -14.36
C ASP A 58 1.06 -10.69 -14.04
N ALA A 59 0.81 -12.00 -14.26
CA ALA A 59 -0.52 -12.58 -14.17
C ALA A 59 -1.08 -12.57 -12.74
N ASP A 60 -0.23 -12.80 -11.74
CA ASP A 60 -0.64 -12.83 -10.33
C ASP A 60 -0.95 -11.43 -9.83
N ALA A 61 -0.16 -10.42 -10.21
CA ALA A 61 -0.45 -9.03 -9.92
C ALA A 61 -1.79 -8.60 -10.55
N VAL A 62 -2.06 -8.98 -11.80
CA VAL A 62 -3.34 -8.69 -12.48
C VAL A 62 -4.50 -9.39 -11.78
N LYS A 63 -4.33 -10.62 -11.30
CA LYS A 63 -5.33 -11.32 -10.50
C LYS A 63 -5.66 -10.55 -9.22
N LEU A 64 -4.64 -10.12 -8.49
CA LEU A 64 -4.80 -9.30 -7.27
C LEU A 64 -5.53 -7.99 -7.55
N LEU A 65 -5.18 -7.29 -8.64
CA LEU A 65 -5.88 -6.07 -9.06
C LEU A 65 -7.36 -6.33 -9.35
N LYS A 66 -7.71 -7.44 -10.00
CA LYS A 66 -9.10 -7.84 -10.26
C LYS A 66 -9.87 -8.22 -8.99
N GLU A 67 -9.19 -8.76 -7.99
CA GLU A 67 -9.78 -9.02 -6.68
C GLU A 67 -10.04 -7.71 -5.91
N ALA A 68 -9.10 -6.76 -6.02
CA ALA A 68 -9.18 -5.47 -5.32
C ALA A 68 -10.22 -4.53 -5.93
N LEU A 69 -10.39 -4.52 -7.25
CA LEU A 69 -11.13 -3.51 -8.00
C LEU A 69 -12.23 -4.11 -8.88
N PRO A 70 -13.33 -3.37 -9.11
CA PRO A 70 -14.28 -3.71 -10.15
C PRO A 70 -13.68 -3.40 -11.52
N PHE A 71 -13.50 -4.41 -12.37
CA PHE A 71 -13.09 -4.21 -13.77
C PHE A 71 -14.31 -4.05 -14.66
N ALA A 72 -14.23 -3.14 -15.62
CA ALA A 72 -15.29 -2.94 -16.61
C ALA A 72 -15.34 -4.12 -17.58
N LYS A 73 -16.55 -4.65 -17.82
CA LYS A 73 -16.76 -5.70 -18.82
C LYS A 73 -16.85 -5.11 -20.23
N SER A 74 -17.45 -3.93 -20.36
CA SER A 74 -17.59 -3.17 -21.61
C SER A 74 -18.01 -1.73 -21.31
N GLY A 75 -17.89 -0.83 -22.27
CA GLY A 75 -18.37 0.54 -22.19
C GLY A 75 -17.48 1.49 -21.42
N LYS A 76 -18.08 2.42 -20.68
CA LYS A 76 -17.36 3.47 -19.95
C LYS A 76 -16.59 2.90 -18.78
N SER A 77 -15.32 3.28 -18.66
CA SER A 77 -14.42 2.81 -17.60
C SER A 77 -13.43 3.89 -17.19
N LEU A 78 -12.87 3.75 -15.99
CA LEU A 78 -11.74 4.56 -15.53
C LEU A 78 -10.42 3.88 -15.87
N PRO A 79 -9.35 4.62 -16.17
CA PRO A 79 -8.04 4.04 -16.39
C PRO A 79 -7.44 3.52 -15.08
N LEU A 80 -6.91 2.31 -15.11
CA LEU A 80 -5.89 1.79 -14.22
C LEU A 80 -4.59 1.75 -15.02
N GLU A 81 -3.80 2.80 -14.91
CA GLU A 81 -2.60 2.99 -15.73
C GLU A 81 -1.37 2.48 -15.00
N ILE A 82 -0.63 1.55 -15.63
CA ILE A 82 0.66 1.06 -15.16
C ILE A 82 1.74 1.65 -16.08
N LYS A 83 2.76 2.26 -15.49
CA LYS A 83 3.86 2.88 -16.23
C LYS A 83 5.20 2.75 -15.52
N LYS A 84 6.29 2.90 -16.26
CA LYS A 84 7.62 2.95 -15.65
C LYS A 84 7.73 4.11 -14.68
N LEU A 85 8.34 3.83 -13.53
CA LEU A 85 8.62 4.81 -12.51
C LEU A 85 9.61 5.85 -13.04
N LYS A 86 9.31 7.14 -12.81
CA LYS A 86 10.14 8.26 -13.26
C LYS A 86 11.14 8.73 -12.21
N ASP A 87 10.84 8.48 -10.94
CA ASP A 87 11.71 8.82 -9.82
C ASP A 87 13.02 8.03 -9.92
N LYS A 88 14.16 8.74 -9.87
CA LYS A 88 15.50 8.17 -10.01
C LYS A 88 16.30 8.15 -8.71
N THR A 89 15.67 8.46 -7.58
CA THR A 89 16.32 8.30 -6.28
C THR A 89 16.72 6.83 -6.06
N PRO A 90 17.84 6.56 -5.38
CA PRO A 90 18.34 5.19 -5.20
C PRO A 90 17.30 4.25 -4.57
N GLU A 91 16.51 4.74 -3.63
CA GLU A 91 15.45 4.00 -2.96
C GLU A 91 14.37 3.57 -3.95
N MET A 92 13.97 4.48 -4.83
CA MET A 92 12.93 4.25 -5.84
C MET A 92 13.42 3.46 -7.07
N GLN A 93 14.69 3.06 -7.10
CA GLN A 93 15.21 2.12 -8.11
C GLN A 93 15.38 0.69 -7.56
N ARG A 94 15.08 0.47 -6.28
CA ARG A 94 15.11 -0.87 -5.68
C ARG A 94 14.00 -1.74 -6.27
N SER A 95 14.28 -3.02 -6.43
CA SER A 95 13.27 -4.01 -6.82
C SER A 95 12.08 -3.96 -5.85
N GLY A 96 10.88 -3.87 -6.40
CA GLY A 96 9.66 -3.76 -5.63
C GLY A 96 9.26 -2.33 -5.23
N ALA A 97 10.05 -1.31 -5.56
CA ALA A 97 9.67 0.09 -5.34
C ALA A 97 8.54 0.52 -6.28
N TYR A 98 7.55 1.24 -5.77
CA TYR A 98 6.39 1.69 -6.56
C TYR A 98 5.83 3.02 -6.08
N THR A 99 5.06 3.65 -6.96
CA THR A 99 4.13 4.72 -6.61
C THR A 99 2.70 4.28 -6.91
N LEU A 100 1.75 4.72 -6.08
CA LEU A 100 0.32 4.46 -6.27
C LEU A 100 -0.44 5.76 -6.05
N THR A 101 -1.16 6.22 -7.06
CA THR A 101 -2.00 7.43 -6.97
C THR A 101 -3.44 7.07 -7.31
N ILE A 102 -4.36 7.36 -6.39
CA ILE A 102 -5.80 7.12 -6.54
C ILE A 102 -6.51 8.45 -6.58
N THR A 103 -7.21 8.71 -7.68
CA THR A 103 -8.02 9.92 -7.91
C THR A 103 -9.42 9.56 -8.41
N LYS A 104 -10.33 10.54 -8.45
CA LYS A 104 -11.66 10.37 -9.08
C LYS A 104 -11.58 10.12 -10.60
N LYS A 105 -10.42 10.38 -11.23
CA LYS A 105 -10.20 10.21 -12.67
C LYS A 105 -9.59 8.85 -13.02
N GLY A 106 -9.12 8.08 -12.04
CA GLY A 106 -8.47 6.80 -12.23
C GLY A 106 -7.35 6.52 -11.24
N ILE A 107 -6.66 5.43 -11.48
CA ILE A 107 -5.54 4.95 -10.68
C ILE A 107 -4.29 4.94 -11.56
N THR A 108 -3.17 5.38 -11.00
CA THR A 108 -1.85 5.29 -11.65
C THR A 108 -0.90 4.53 -10.74
N ILE A 109 -0.22 3.52 -11.29
CA ILE A 109 0.83 2.75 -10.64
C ILE A 109 2.14 2.96 -11.40
N GLY A 110 3.15 3.51 -10.73
CA GLY A 110 4.51 3.58 -11.24
C GLY A 110 5.32 2.40 -10.74
N ILE A 111 6.02 1.68 -11.62
CA ILE A 111 6.75 0.45 -11.30
C ILE A 111 8.18 0.48 -11.82
N VAL A 112 9.07 -0.24 -11.14
CA VAL A 112 10.44 -0.54 -11.60
C VAL A 112 10.45 -1.89 -12.30
N ASP A 113 9.79 -2.89 -11.70
CA ASP A 113 9.77 -4.29 -12.10
C ASP A 113 8.42 -4.96 -11.75
N ASP A 114 8.29 -6.26 -11.98
CA ASP A 114 7.08 -7.04 -11.69
C ASP A 114 6.79 -7.13 -10.19
N ASN A 115 7.84 -7.18 -9.33
CA ASN A 115 7.66 -7.14 -7.88
C ASN A 115 6.99 -5.84 -7.43
N SER A 116 7.33 -4.72 -8.08
CA SER A 116 6.68 -3.42 -7.83
C SER A 116 5.18 -3.48 -8.08
N LEU A 117 4.77 -4.10 -9.20
CA LEU A 117 3.36 -4.25 -9.54
C LEU A 117 2.63 -5.14 -8.53
N PHE A 118 3.25 -6.26 -8.14
CA PHE A 118 2.70 -7.17 -7.15
C PHE A 118 2.50 -6.46 -5.79
N TYR A 119 3.49 -5.72 -5.30
CA TYR A 119 3.39 -5.01 -4.01
C TYR A 119 2.39 -3.85 -4.06
N ALA A 120 2.32 -3.12 -5.17
CA ALA A 120 1.30 -2.10 -5.38
C ALA A 120 -0.11 -2.71 -5.39
N ALA A 121 -0.30 -3.87 -6.01
CA ALA A 121 -1.57 -4.59 -6.03
C ALA A 121 -1.98 -5.07 -4.63
N GLN A 122 -1.05 -5.57 -3.81
CA GLN A 122 -1.31 -5.92 -2.41
C GLN A 122 -1.73 -4.70 -1.60
N THR A 123 -1.04 -3.56 -1.76
CA THR A 123 -1.43 -2.30 -1.11
C THR A 123 -2.82 -1.86 -1.53
N LEU A 124 -3.12 -1.90 -2.82
CA LEU A 124 -4.44 -1.54 -3.34
C LEU A 124 -5.54 -2.46 -2.80
N LYS A 125 -5.26 -3.76 -2.66
CA LYS A 125 -6.18 -4.74 -2.06
C LYS A 125 -6.48 -4.41 -0.59
N GLN A 126 -5.49 -3.96 0.17
CA GLN A 126 -5.67 -3.54 1.57
C GLN A 126 -6.42 -2.21 1.69
N LEU A 127 -6.26 -1.30 0.72
CA LEU A 127 -6.98 -0.02 0.66
C LEU A 127 -8.46 -0.18 0.28
N ALA A 128 -8.79 -1.16 -0.55
CA ALA A 128 -10.14 -1.39 -1.05
C ALA A 128 -11.04 -1.92 0.09
N LYS A 129 -12.01 -1.11 0.49
CA LYS A 129 -13.01 -1.46 1.50
C LYS A 129 -14.39 -1.63 0.85
N TYR A 130 -15.33 -2.17 1.60
CA TYR A 130 -16.73 -2.23 1.22
C TYR A 130 -17.54 -1.28 2.10
N ASP A 131 -18.38 -0.50 1.46
CA ASP A 131 -19.36 0.35 2.10
C ASP A 131 -20.70 0.17 1.36
N GLU A 132 -21.75 -0.20 2.08
CA GLU A 132 -23.07 -0.53 1.53
C GLU A 132 -23.02 -1.47 0.29
N GLY A 133 -22.14 -2.47 0.35
CA GLY A 133 -21.94 -3.43 -0.75
C GLY A 133 -21.16 -2.91 -1.95
N LYS A 134 -20.68 -1.66 -1.92
CA LYS A 134 -19.84 -1.07 -2.96
C LYS A 134 -18.38 -1.02 -2.52
N LYS A 135 -17.48 -1.29 -3.46
CA LYS A 135 -16.04 -1.07 -3.22
C LYS A 135 -15.75 0.42 -3.22
N ILE A 136 -15.12 0.89 -2.13
CA ILE A 136 -14.66 2.27 -1.98
C ILE A 136 -13.14 2.31 -1.85
N LEU A 137 -12.55 3.38 -2.32
CA LEU A 137 -11.12 3.65 -2.25
C LEU A 137 -10.88 5.04 -1.65
N PRO A 138 -9.89 5.19 -0.75
CA PRO A 138 -9.45 6.52 -0.36
C PRO A 138 -8.73 7.21 -1.53
N LEU A 139 -8.91 8.52 -1.66
CA LEU A 139 -8.08 9.29 -2.57
C LEU A 139 -6.73 9.53 -1.90
N CYS A 140 -5.66 9.04 -2.50
CA CYS A 140 -4.33 9.06 -1.89
C CYS A 140 -3.20 9.04 -2.92
N SER A 141 -2.01 9.39 -2.45
CA SER A 141 -0.73 9.17 -3.11
C SER A 141 0.19 8.43 -2.16
N ILE A 142 0.77 7.35 -2.64
CA ILE A 142 1.69 6.49 -1.90
C ILE A 142 2.98 6.37 -2.70
N LYS A 143 4.11 6.45 -1.97
CA LYS A 143 5.43 6.11 -2.46
C LYS A 143 6.01 5.10 -1.50
N ASP A 144 6.44 3.96 -2.03
CA ASP A 144 6.88 2.84 -1.21
C ASP A 144 8.06 2.11 -1.85
N TYR A 145 8.97 1.65 -1.01
CA TYR A 145 10.15 0.90 -1.39
C TYR A 145 10.62 0.03 -0.22
N PRO A 146 11.28 -1.11 -0.49
CA PRO A 146 11.80 -1.95 0.56
C PRO A 146 13.08 -1.37 1.17
N ASP A 147 13.18 -1.37 2.51
CA ASP A 147 14.41 -0.96 3.22
C ASP A 147 15.52 -2.01 3.08
N VAL A 148 15.13 -3.29 3.05
CA VAL A 148 16.05 -4.42 2.94
C VAL A 148 15.68 -5.33 1.78
N LEU A 149 16.69 -5.93 1.16
CA LEU A 149 16.51 -6.78 -0.03
C LEU A 149 15.75 -8.06 0.30
N PHE A 150 16.12 -8.77 1.36
CA PHE A 150 15.51 -10.03 1.78
C PHE A 150 14.64 -9.82 3.01
N ARG A 151 13.39 -10.19 2.91
CA ARG A 151 12.36 -10.06 3.95
C ARG A 151 11.59 -11.35 4.04
N GLY A 152 11.70 -12.07 5.16
CA GLY A 152 11.06 -13.37 5.25
C GLY A 152 11.34 -14.10 6.53
N THR A 153 11.19 -15.39 6.48
CA THR A 153 11.33 -16.27 7.63
C THR A 153 12.16 -17.50 7.29
N VAL A 154 12.62 -18.15 8.35
CA VAL A 154 13.25 -19.46 8.29
C VAL A 154 12.33 -20.45 9.00
N GLU A 155 11.97 -21.54 8.35
CA GLU A 155 11.36 -22.69 9.03
C GLU A 155 12.46 -23.41 9.83
N GLY A 156 12.27 -23.47 11.16
CA GLY A 156 13.32 -23.89 12.10
C GLY A 156 13.64 -25.37 12.06
N PHE A 157 14.74 -25.74 12.72
CA PHE A 157 15.28 -27.09 12.76
C PHE A 157 14.65 -28.00 13.82
N TYR A 158 13.89 -27.43 14.75
CA TYR A 158 13.39 -28.17 15.90
C TYR A 158 11.87 -28.21 15.91
N GLY A 159 11.33 -29.38 16.22
CA GLY A 159 9.90 -29.63 16.30
C GLY A 159 9.34 -30.33 15.05
N GLN A 160 8.04 -30.50 15.04
CA GLN A 160 7.33 -31.09 13.90
C GLN A 160 7.41 -30.14 12.70
N PRO A 161 7.91 -30.57 11.54
CA PRO A 161 7.85 -29.77 10.33
C PRO A 161 6.41 -29.38 9.96
N TRP A 162 6.24 -28.22 9.37
CA TRP A 162 4.93 -27.80 8.88
C TRP A 162 4.45 -28.70 7.75
N SER A 163 3.15 -28.94 7.68
CA SER A 163 2.58 -29.63 6.53
C SER A 163 2.76 -28.82 5.24
N HIS A 164 2.68 -29.48 4.10
CA HIS A 164 2.72 -28.78 2.80
C HIS A 164 1.62 -27.72 2.70
N ALA A 165 0.41 -28.00 3.20
CA ALA A 165 -0.71 -27.07 3.21
C ALA A 165 -0.39 -25.82 4.04
N ASP A 166 0.18 -25.97 5.24
CA ASP A 166 0.56 -24.88 6.11
C ASP A 166 1.64 -23.98 5.46
N ARG A 167 2.62 -24.61 4.80
CA ARG A 167 3.66 -23.86 4.07
C ARG A 167 3.07 -23.03 2.94
N ILE A 168 2.15 -23.57 2.16
CA ILE A 168 1.46 -22.82 1.09
C ILE A 168 0.66 -21.66 1.65
N GLU A 169 -0.10 -21.87 2.71
CA GLU A 169 -0.84 -20.79 3.37
C GLU A 169 0.10 -19.69 3.89
N GLN A 170 1.21 -20.09 4.49
CA GLN A 170 2.23 -19.17 5.00
C GLN A 170 2.87 -18.32 3.87
N ILE A 171 3.19 -18.95 2.73
CA ILE A 171 3.73 -18.24 1.56
C ILE A 171 2.69 -17.23 1.02
N HIS A 172 1.43 -17.60 0.95
CA HIS A 172 0.36 -16.67 0.60
C HIS A 172 0.24 -15.51 1.59
N PHE A 173 0.38 -15.79 2.89
CA PHE A 173 0.41 -14.74 3.91
C PHE A 173 1.60 -13.80 3.70
N TYR A 174 2.80 -14.33 3.43
CA TYR A 174 3.99 -13.52 3.16
C TYR A 174 3.78 -12.59 1.97
N GLY A 175 3.21 -13.08 0.88
CA GLY A 175 2.85 -12.25 -0.27
C GLY A 175 1.96 -11.07 0.11
N ARG A 176 0.96 -11.27 0.99
CA ARG A 176 0.05 -10.20 1.47
C ARG A 176 0.78 -9.08 2.21
N ILE A 177 1.85 -9.41 2.93
CA ILE A 177 2.65 -8.44 3.71
C ILE A 177 4.00 -8.11 3.06
N LYS A 178 4.14 -8.39 1.76
CA LYS A 178 5.30 -8.03 0.92
C LYS A 178 6.61 -8.67 1.36
N LEU A 179 6.58 -9.83 2.05
CA LEU A 179 7.74 -10.66 2.26
C LEU A 179 8.09 -11.40 0.96
N ASN A 180 9.38 -11.65 0.75
CA ASN A 180 9.90 -12.22 -0.51
C ASN A 180 10.87 -13.39 -0.31
N THR A 181 11.07 -13.82 0.93
CA THR A 181 12.07 -14.83 1.25
C THR A 181 11.48 -15.86 2.21
N TYR A 182 11.64 -17.12 1.87
CA TYR A 182 11.34 -18.24 2.74
C TYR A 182 12.51 -19.21 2.68
N ILE A 183 13.11 -19.47 3.82
CA ILE A 183 14.22 -20.42 3.94
C ILE A 183 13.67 -21.69 4.57
N TYR A 184 13.74 -22.78 3.82
CA TYR A 184 13.36 -24.09 4.25
C TYR A 184 14.58 -24.81 4.82
N GLY A 185 14.50 -25.21 6.08
CA GLY A 185 15.63 -25.83 6.73
C GLY A 185 15.28 -26.82 7.86
N PRO A 186 14.17 -27.60 7.78
CA PRO A 186 13.95 -28.70 8.72
C PRO A 186 15.07 -29.72 8.62
N LYS A 187 15.42 -30.30 9.77
CA LYS A 187 16.53 -31.25 9.84
C LYS A 187 16.14 -32.66 9.35
N ASP A 188 14.90 -33.05 9.55
CA ASP A 188 14.41 -34.40 9.40
C ASP A 188 13.16 -34.48 8.50
N ASP A 189 13.10 -33.68 7.42
CA ASP A 189 12.00 -33.68 6.48
C ASP A 189 12.29 -34.54 5.24
#